data_45f96e2a71d1507017f6961058b355bd
#
_entry.id   45f96e2a71d1507017f6961058b355bd
#
_cell.length_a   1.000
_cell.length_b   1.000
_cell.length_c   1.000
_cell.angle_alpha   90.00
_cell.angle_beta   90.00
_cell.angle_gamma   90.00
#
_symmetry.space_group_name_H-M   'P 1'
#
loop_
_entity.id
_entity.type
_entity.pdbx_description
1 polymer ?
#
loop_
_entity_poly.entity_id
_entity_poly.type
_entity_poly.pdbx_seq_one_letter_code
_entity_poly.pdbx_strand_id
1 'polypeptide(L)'
;MDAFLPLLCCPLCRATLRREGATLRCAAGHAFDLAREGYVNLLGKGLPGDSAAMLQARRAFLARGGYAPLAAAVAALVGRHLATWTGTAPAVLDAGCGEGYYLGVLQTQLPAQGLVDTRLAGMDIAKEAVRLAARAYPAVAWAVADSWGRLPLTDGALAALLDIFAPRHPAEFARVLAPGGLLLVVIPGPSHLAELRAALPLLGIEADKAARVQEAFAAAFDPLPAQALDYRLALDRAALTDLVAMTPSARHLTAEGASALAALNGLETAISFRILPFTRKLPYDSCEVAPPP
;
A
#
# COMPACT_ATOMS: atom_id res chain seq x y z
N MET A 1 -1.04 15.51 8.26
CA MET A 1 -0.18 16.09 7.21
C MET A 1 1.13 16.66 7.77
N ASP A 2 1.09 17.51 8.80
CA ASP A 2 2.26 18.29 9.27
C ASP A 2 3.43 17.40 9.72
N ALA A 3 3.18 16.31 10.42
CA ALA A 3 4.23 15.37 10.84
C ALA A 3 4.96 14.68 9.66
N PHE A 4 4.32 14.57 8.51
CA PHE A 4 4.90 13.95 7.31
C PHE A 4 5.48 14.98 6.33
N LEU A 5 5.08 16.25 6.44
CA LEU A 5 5.48 17.33 5.53
C LEU A 5 7.01 17.46 5.33
N PRO A 6 7.87 17.29 6.37
CA PRO A 6 9.33 17.37 6.18
C PRO A 6 9.91 16.31 5.23
N LEU A 7 9.18 15.24 4.96
CA LEU A 7 9.58 14.17 4.05
C LEU A 7 9.08 14.38 2.61
N LEU A 8 8.12 15.31 2.43
CA LEU A 8 7.56 15.62 1.12
C LEU A 8 8.45 16.59 0.34
N CYS A 9 8.52 16.36 -0.96
CA CYS A 9 9.11 17.30 -1.90
C CYS A 9 8.15 17.66 -3.02
N CYS A 10 8.35 18.81 -3.61
CA CYS A 10 7.58 19.28 -4.75
C CYS A 10 7.68 18.28 -5.91
N PRO A 11 6.58 17.76 -6.46
CA PRO A 11 6.62 16.82 -7.57
C PRO A 11 7.20 17.43 -8.86
N LEU A 12 7.19 18.76 -8.99
CA LEU A 12 7.65 19.47 -10.19
C LEU A 12 9.13 19.83 -10.16
N CYS A 13 9.67 20.26 -9.01
CA CYS A 13 11.06 20.75 -8.92
C CYS A 13 11.89 20.10 -7.81
N ARG A 14 11.31 19.19 -7.03
CA ARG A 14 11.97 18.44 -5.93
C ARG A 14 12.41 19.29 -4.73
N ALA A 15 12.17 20.59 -4.73
CA ALA A 15 12.39 21.43 -3.56
C ALA A 15 11.45 21.03 -2.41
N THR A 16 11.89 21.29 -1.19
CA THR A 16 11.07 21.07 0.02
C THR A 16 9.75 21.84 -0.05
N LEU A 17 8.71 21.25 0.50
CA LEU A 17 7.41 21.89 0.64
C LEU A 17 7.28 22.48 2.04
N ARG A 18 6.65 23.65 2.14
CA ARG A 18 6.31 24.32 3.39
C ARG A 18 4.81 24.59 3.41
N ARG A 19 4.20 24.55 4.59
CA ARG A 19 2.79 24.86 4.76
C ARG A 19 2.61 26.37 4.98
N GLU A 20 1.75 26.95 4.15
CA GLU A 20 1.30 28.35 4.25
C GLU A 20 -0.23 28.32 4.32
N GLY A 21 -0.78 28.32 5.54
CA GLY A 21 -2.22 28.16 5.76
C GLY A 21 -2.74 26.80 5.25
N ALA A 22 -3.62 26.84 4.24
CA ALA A 22 -4.20 25.66 3.62
C ALA A 22 -3.47 25.23 2.32
N THR A 23 -2.27 25.76 2.05
CA THR A 23 -1.51 25.47 0.83
C THR A 23 -0.12 24.95 1.19
N LEU A 24 0.38 23.94 0.46
CA LEU A 24 1.78 23.54 0.47
C LEU A 24 2.49 24.25 -0.68
N ARG A 25 3.61 24.92 -0.39
CA ARG A 25 4.36 25.71 -1.37
C ARG A 25 5.84 25.38 -1.34
N CYS A 26 6.50 25.37 -2.48
CA CYS A 26 7.96 25.27 -2.59
C CYS A 26 8.63 26.63 -2.89
N ALA A 27 9.96 26.70 -2.74
CA ALA A 27 10.71 27.93 -3.00
C ALA A 27 10.62 28.41 -4.47
N ALA A 28 10.33 27.51 -5.43
CA ALA A 28 10.12 27.85 -6.84
C ALA A 28 8.70 28.38 -7.12
N GLY A 29 7.85 28.55 -6.10
CA GLY A 29 6.50 29.10 -6.24
C GLY A 29 5.40 28.08 -6.60
N HIS A 30 5.72 26.80 -6.80
CA HIS A 30 4.68 25.79 -7.01
C HIS A 30 3.82 25.63 -5.75
N ALA A 31 2.51 25.54 -5.93
CA ALA A 31 1.54 25.54 -4.84
C ALA A 31 0.54 24.38 -5.01
N PHE A 32 0.19 23.74 -3.89
CA PHE A 32 -0.71 22.59 -3.83
C PHE A 32 -1.65 22.78 -2.65
N ASP A 33 -2.94 22.96 -2.92
CA ASP A 33 -3.93 23.22 -1.88
C ASP A 33 -4.27 21.93 -1.11
N LEU A 34 -4.39 22.07 0.20
CA LEU A 34 -4.93 21.04 1.09
C LEU A 34 -6.45 21.04 0.95
N ALA A 35 -7.00 19.89 0.63
CA ALA A 35 -8.45 19.70 0.63
C ALA A 35 -9.00 19.84 2.06
N ARG A 36 -10.30 20.17 2.16
CA ARG A 36 -11.00 20.27 3.45
C ARG A 36 -10.90 18.97 4.27
N GLU A 37 -10.81 17.84 3.62
CA GLU A 37 -10.64 16.53 4.24
C GLU A 37 -9.20 16.27 4.75
N GLY A 38 -8.25 17.15 4.50
CA GLY A 38 -6.88 17.07 5.01
C GLY A 38 -5.86 16.37 4.09
N TYR A 39 -6.22 16.02 2.86
CA TYR A 39 -5.28 15.48 1.87
C TYR A 39 -4.77 16.56 0.92
N VAL A 40 -3.64 16.30 0.26
CA VAL A 40 -3.09 17.12 -0.81
C VAL A 40 -3.11 16.38 -2.14
N ASN A 41 -3.38 17.10 -3.24
CA ASN A 41 -3.23 16.54 -4.59
C ASN A 41 -1.88 16.98 -5.18
N LEU A 42 -0.95 16.02 -5.33
CA LEU A 42 0.38 16.23 -5.90
C LEU A 42 0.49 15.71 -7.34
N LEU A 43 -0.61 15.22 -7.93
CA LEU A 43 -0.68 14.88 -9.36
C LEU A 43 -1.03 16.12 -10.18
N GLY A 44 -0.26 16.36 -11.24
CA GLY A 44 -0.53 17.47 -12.18
C GLY A 44 -1.75 17.21 -13.08
N LYS A 45 -2.04 15.94 -13.40
CA LYS A 45 -3.20 15.52 -14.22
C LYS A 45 -3.87 14.34 -13.54
N GLY A 46 -5.21 14.30 -13.59
CA GLY A 46 -5.96 13.14 -13.12
C GLY A 46 -5.64 11.91 -13.98
N LEU A 47 -5.31 10.82 -13.34
CA LEU A 47 -5.11 9.52 -13.98
C LEU A 47 -6.26 8.58 -13.56
N PRO A 48 -6.61 7.60 -14.40
CA PRO A 48 -7.67 6.65 -14.07
C PRO A 48 -7.24 5.76 -12.90
N GLY A 49 -8.07 5.70 -11.87
CA GLY A 49 -7.92 4.82 -10.72
C GLY A 49 -9.17 3.95 -10.53
N ASP A 50 -9.36 3.46 -9.32
CA ASP A 50 -10.56 2.71 -8.96
C ASP A 50 -11.81 3.60 -9.01
N SER A 51 -12.92 3.03 -9.50
CA SER A 51 -14.21 3.73 -9.55
C SER A 51 -14.82 3.87 -8.14
N ALA A 52 -15.74 4.82 -7.98
CA ALA A 52 -16.46 4.99 -6.72
C ALA A 52 -17.18 3.71 -6.27
N ALA A 53 -17.76 2.94 -7.21
CA ALA A 53 -18.41 1.67 -6.93
C ALA A 53 -17.40 0.61 -6.42
N MET A 54 -16.22 0.50 -7.02
CA MET A 54 -15.15 -0.40 -6.55
C MET A 54 -14.71 -0.04 -5.13
N LEU A 55 -14.54 1.25 -4.85
CA LEU A 55 -14.12 1.74 -3.54
C LEU A 55 -15.19 1.49 -2.46
N GLN A 56 -16.48 1.64 -2.79
CA GLN A 56 -17.59 1.33 -1.89
C GLN A 56 -17.64 -0.16 -1.57
N ALA A 57 -17.55 -1.02 -2.59
CA ALA A 57 -17.53 -2.46 -2.43
C ALA A 57 -16.34 -2.92 -1.58
N ARG A 58 -15.14 -2.36 -1.81
CA ARG A 58 -13.95 -2.66 -1.02
C ARG A 58 -14.15 -2.29 0.44
N ARG A 59 -14.65 -1.11 0.73
CA ARG A 59 -14.94 -0.67 2.09
C ARG A 59 -15.95 -1.58 2.77
N ALA A 60 -17.03 -1.94 2.10
CA ALA A 60 -18.05 -2.83 2.63
C ALA A 60 -17.47 -4.22 2.95
N PHE A 61 -16.69 -4.80 2.04
CA PHE A 61 -16.04 -6.09 2.23
C PHE A 61 -15.00 -6.06 3.37
N LEU A 62 -14.12 -5.07 3.40
CA LEU A 62 -13.08 -4.95 4.43
C LEU A 62 -13.67 -4.66 5.81
N ALA A 63 -14.75 -3.89 5.89
CA ALA A 63 -15.46 -3.63 7.15
C ALA A 63 -16.08 -4.90 7.76
N ARG A 64 -16.40 -5.93 6.95
CA ARG A 64 -16.83 -7.26 7.43
C ARG A 64 -15.65 -8.11 7.97
N GLY A 65 -14.42 -7.62 7.91
CA GLY A 65 -13.24 -8.32 8.41
C GLY A 65 -12.69 -9.41 7.49
N GLY A 66 -13.12 -9.46 6.24
CA GLY A 66 -12.67 -10.50 5.28
C GLY A 66 -11.16 -10.61 5.15
N TYR A 67 -10.43 -9.46 5.28
CA TYR A 67 -8.96 -9.40 5.23
C TYR A 67 -8.34 -8.93 6.55
N ALA A 68 -9.06 -9.01 7.66
CA ALA A 68 -8.51 -8.66 8.98
C ALA A 68 -7.27 -9.50 9.36
N PRO A 69 -7.19 -10.81 9.06
CA PRO A 69 -5.96 -11.57 9.31
C PRO A 69 -4.74 -11.04 8.56
N LEU A 70 -4.92 -10.57 7.31
CA LEU A 70 -3.83 -9.94 6.54
C LEU A 70 -3.39 -8.62 7.17
N ALA A 71 -4.35 -7.76 7.54
CA ALA A 71 -4.04 -6.47 8.15
C ALA A 71 -3.29 -6.64 9.49
N ALA A 72 -3.68 -7.64 10.30
CA ALA A 72 -2.99 -7.98 11.54
C ALA A 72 -1.55 -8.49 11.28
N ALA A 73 -1.34 -9.35 10.26
CA ALA A 73 -0.02 -9.84 9.88
C ALA A 73 0.90 -8.71 9.40
N VAL A 74 0.37 -7.80 8.56
CA VAL A 74 1.10 -6.60 8.10
C VAL A 74 1.50 -5.72 9.29
N ALA A 75 0.56 -5.45 10.20
CA ALA A 75 0.83 -4.61 11.37
C ALA A 75 1.87 -5.24 12.32
N ALA A 76 1.81 -6.56 12.50
CA ALA A 76 2.81 -7.28 13.29
C ALA A 76 4.22 -7.22 12.66
N LEU A 77 4.33 -7.33 11.33
CA LEU A 77 5.61 -7.23 10.63
C LEU A 77 6.20 -5.82 10.72
N VAL A 78 5.39 -4.81 10.45
CA VAL A 78 5.77 -3.39 10.58
C VAL A 78 6.19 -3.10 12.04
N GLY A 79 5.37 -3.50 13.02
CA GLY A 79 5.66 -3.26 14.43
C GLY A 79 6.98 -3.88 14.88
N ARG A 80 7.24 -5.14 14.52
CA ARG A 80 8.54 -5.80 14.83
C ARG A 80 9.73 -5.06 14.21
N HIS A 81 9.61 -4.63 12.97
CA HIS A 81 10.67 -3.87 12.31
C HIS A 81 10.90 -2.53 13.01
N LEU A 82 9.85 -1.78 13.28
CA LEU A 82 9.96 -0.46 13.91
C LEU A 82 10.45 -0.53 15.37
N ALA A 83 10.17 -1.61 16.08
CA ALA A 83 10.68 -1.82 17.44
C ALA A 83 12.22 -1.91 17.50
N THR A 84 12.87 -2.27 16.39
CA THR A 84 14.33 -2.31 16.25
C THR A 84 14.91 -1.14 15.47
N TRP A 85 14.07 -0.20 15.07
CA TRP A 85 14.47 0.95 14.27
C TRP A 85 15.25 1.96 15.11
N THR A 86 16.50 2.24 14.70
CA THR A 86 17.41 3.17 15.43
C THR A 86 17.53 4.54 14.76
N GLY A 87 16.84 4.75 13.64
CA GLY A 87 16.82 6.02 12.91
C GLY A 87 15.99 7.10 13.62
N THR A 88 15.79 8.21 12.93
CA THR A 88 14.85 9.27 13.34
C THR A 88 13.43 8.72 13.48
N ALA A 89 12.49 9.50 14.02
CA ALA A 89 11.07 9.11 14.15
C ALA A 89 10.58 8.37 12.90
N PRO A 90 10.16 7.11 13.02
CA PRO A 90 9.91 6.25 11.86
C PRO A 90 8.74 6.76 11.03
N ALA A 91 8.89 6.69 9.71
CA ALA A 91 7.84 7.01 8.77
C ALA A 91 7.46 5.77 7.94
N VAL A 92 6.17 5.51 7.81
CA VAL A 92 5.61 4.41 7.04
C VAL A 92 4.74 4.97 5.93
N LEU A 93 4.95 4.49 4.71
CA LEU A 93 4.12 4.80 3.55
C LEU A 93 3.40 3.55 3.07
N ASP A 94 2.11 3.70 2.74
CA ASP A 94 1.36 2.73 1.92
C ASP A 94 1.23 3.30 0.51
N ALA A 95 1.91 2.67 -0.46
CA ALA A 95 1.96 3.08 -1.86
C ALA A 95 0.89 2.34 -2.67
N GLY A 96 -0.16 3.05 -3.06
CA GLY A 96 -1.40 2.47 -3.59
C GLY A 96 -2.37 2.12 -2.48
N CYS A 97 -2.53 3.05 -1.53
CA CYS A 97 -3.22 2.82 -0.25
C CYS A 97 -4.75 2.64 -0.36
N GLY A 98 -5.34 2.89 -1.53
CA GLY A 98 -6.77 2.88 -1.69
C GLY A 98 -7.48 3.81 -0.69
N GLU A 99 -8.51 3.31 -0.02
CA GLU A 99 -9.27 4.03 1.01
C GLU A 99 -8.64 3.95 2.40
N GLY A 100 -7.39 3.48 2.52
CA GLY A 100 -6.56 3.58 3.72
C GLY A 100 -6.77 2.49 4.78
N TYR A 101 -7.38 1.37 4.46
CA TYR A 101 -7.72 0.30 5.42
C TYR A 101 -6.52 -0.19 6.24
N TYR A 102 -5.41 -0.52 5.58
CA TYR A 102 -4.21 -1.05 6.26
C TYR A 102 -3.55 0.00 7.16
N LEU A 103 -3.49 1.25 6.72
CA LEU A 103 -2.99 2.36 7.54
C LEU A 103 -3.90 2.65 8.72
N GLY A 104 -5.22 2.50 8.59
CA GLY A 104 -6.16 2.58 9.69
C GLY A 104 -5.90 1.54 10.77
N VAL A 105 -5.56 0.31 10.38
CA VAL A 105 -5.15 -0.76 11.31
C VAL A 105 -3.81 -0.43 11.98
N LEU A 106 -2.81 0.05 11.23
CA LEU A 106 -1.52 0.48 11.76
C LEU A 106 -1.68 1.62 12.77
N GLN A 107 -2.51 2.63 12.45
CA GLN A 107 -2.79 3.76 13.32
C GLN A 107 -3.29 3.34 14.71
N THR A 108 -4.03 2.22 14.77
CA THR A 108 -4.56 1.68 16.03
C THR A 108 -3.55 0.75 16.72
N GLN A 109 -2.87 -0.10 15.97
CA GLN A 109 -2.05 -1.17 16.55
C GLN A 109 -0.63 -0.74 16.94
N LEU A 110 0.00 0.19 16.22
CA LEU A 110 1.36 0.62 16.52
C LEU A 110 1.48 1.34 17.88
N PRO A 111 0.58 2.28 18.26
CA PRO A 111 0.62 2.88 19.58
C PRO A 111 0.44 1.86 20.72
N ALA A 112 -0.39 0.82 20.52
CA ALA A 112 -0.57 -0.25 21.50
C ALA A 112 0.72 -1.10 21.69
N GLN A 113 1.67 -1.02 20.76
CA GLN A 113 3.01 -1.65 20.83
C GLN A 113 4.09 -0.67 21.32
N GLY A 114 3.72 0.53 21.79
CA GLY A 114 4.66 1.56 22.24
C GLY A 114 5.25 2.43 21.12
N LEU A 115 4.82 2.26 19.87
CA LEU A 115 5.33 2.96 18.68
C LEU A 115 4.50 4.21 18.38
N VAL A 116 4.35 5.10 19.37
CA VAL A 116 3.45 6.26 19.34
C VAL A 116 3.91 7.37 18.38
N ASP A 117 5.21 7.50 18.12
CA ASP A 117 5.79 8.55 17.29
C ASP A 117 5.88 8.17 15.80
N THR A 118 5.25 7.05 15.40
CA THR A 118 5.28 6.59 14.02
C THR A 118 4.44 7.50 13.13
N ARG A 119 5.07 8.07 12.11
CA ARG A 119 4.43 8.90 11.09
C ARG A 119 3.86 8.02 9.99
N LEU A 120 2.56 8.07 9.77
CA LEU A 120 1.86 7.29 8.77
C LEU A 120 1.44 8.16 7.59
N ALA A 121 1.65 7.68 6.37
CA ALA A 121 1.14 8.31 5.17
C ALA A 121 0.62 7.29 4.16
N GLY A 122 -0.38 7.71 3.37
CA GLY A 122 -0.90 6.94 2.24
C GLY A 122 -0.90 7.77 0.98
N MET A 123 -0.53 7.11 -0.13
CA MET A 123 -0.56 7.70 -1.46
C MET A 123 -1.34 6.79 -2.41
N ASP A 124 -2.23 7.38 -3.19
CA ASP A 124 -2.98 6.68 -4.24
C ASP A 124 -3.24 7.60 -5.42
N ILE A 125 -3.37 7.03 -6.60
CA ILE A 125 -3.67 7.76 -7.83
C ILE A 125 -5.14 8.19 -7.91
N ALA A 126 -6.03 7.44 -7.25
CA ALA A 126 -7.47 7.68 -7.21
C ALA A 126 -7.81 8.75 -6.16
N LYS A 127 -8.08 9.98 -6.62
CA LYS A 127 -8.45 11.10 -5.73
C LYS A 127 -9.62 10.75 -4.79
N GLU A 128 -10.60 10.00 -5.27
CA GLU A 128 -11.75 9.59 -4.46
C GLU A 128 -11.35 8.63 -3.34
N ALA A 129 -10.43 7.69 -3.60
CA ALA A 129 -9.89 6.78 -2.59
C ALA A 129 -9.20 7.58 -1.48
N VAL A 130 -8.30 8.50 -1.84
CA VAL A 130 -7.58 9.36 -0.91
C VAL A 130 -8.54 10.25 -0.09
N ARG A 131 -9.60 10.77 -0.73
CA ARG A 131 -10.63 11.55 -0.04
C ARG A 131 -11.37 10.72 1.03
N LEU A 132 -11.71 9.47 0.71
CA LEU A 132 -12.34 8.54 1.65
C LEU A 132 -11.40 8.19 2.80
N ALA A 133 -10.13 7.92 2.50
CA ALA A 133 -9.09 7.64 3.49
C ALA A 133 -8.89 8.80 4.47
N ALA A 134 -8.76 10.03 3.94
CA ALA A 134 -8.57 11.22 4.75
C ALA A 134 -9.75 11.50 5.71
N ARG A 135 -10.98 11.19 5.28
CA ARG A 135 -12.16 11.28 6.16
C ARG A 135 -12.20 10.20 7.23
N ALA A 136 -11.79 8.99 6.89
CA ALA A 136 -11.82 7.85 7.82
C ALA A 136 -10.68 7.92 8.85
N TYR A 137 -9.51 8.40 8.45
CA TYR A 137 -8.28 8.36 9.24
C TYR A 137 -7.55 9.72 9.22
N PRO A 138 -8.10 10.75 9.88
CA PRO A 138 -7.58 12.13 9.78
C PRO A 138 -6.20 12.34 10.43
N ALA A 139 -5.72 11.41 11.26
CA ALA A 139 -4.38 11.46 11.84
C ALA A 139 -3.27 10.98 10.90
N VAL A 140 -3.62 10.31 9.80
CA VAL A 140 -2.69 9.85 8.76
C VAL A 140 -2.51 10.95 7.70
N ALA A 141 -1.32 11.07 7.13
CA ALA A 141 -1.06 11.99 6.03
C ALA A 141 -1.49 11.37 4.70
N TRP A 142 -2.25 12.10 3.88
CA TRP A 142 -2.80 11.58 2.64
C TRP A 142 -2.43 12.45 1.45
N ALA A 143 -1.98 11.82 0.36
CA ALA A 143 -1.71 12.54 -0.88
C ALA A 143 -2.20 11.76 -2.11
N VAL A 144 -2.74 12.50 -3.07
CA VAL A 144 -2.96 11.94 -4.41
C VAL A 144 -1.63 12.01 -5.14
N ALA A 145 -1.06 10.85 -5.47
CA ALA A 145 0.21 10.72 -6.14
C ALA A 145 0.27 9.41 -6.94
N ASP A 146 1.13 9.38 -7.96
CA ASP A 146 1.37 8.19 -8.76
C ASP A 146 2.50 7.36 -8.14
N SER A 147 2.16 6.17 -7.63
CA SER A 147 3.14 5.22 -7.07
C SER A 147 3.96 4.49 -8.14
N TRP A 148 3.52 4.53 -9.40
CA TRP A 148 4.28 4.02 -10.54
C TRP A 148 5.34 5.00 -11.03
N GLY A 149 5.11 6.30 -10.81
CA GLY A 149 6.04 7.37 -11.13
C GLY A 149 7.03 7.65 -10.00
N ARG A 150 7.61 8.84 -10.03
CA ARG A 150 8.50 9.32 -8.97
C ARG A 150 7.69 9.83 -7.78
N LEU A 151 7.83 9.16 -6.64
CA LEU A 151 7.16 9.57 -5.41
C LEU A 151 7.62 10.97 -4.94
N PRO A 152 6.72 11.83 -4.48
CA PRO A 152 7.04 13.17 -3.99
C PRO A 152 7.65 13.13 -2.58
N LEU A 153 8.68 12.31 -2.41
CA LEU A 153 9.41 12.10 -1.15
C LEU A 153 10.90 12.32 -1.34
N THR A 154 11.56 12.75 -0.27
CA THR A 154 13.02 12.81 -0.18
C THR A 154 13.62 11.40 -0.17
N ASP A 155 14.91 11.31 -0.52
CA ASP A 155 15.62 10.03 -0.50
C ASP A 155 15.80 9.54 0.93
N GLY A 156 15.65 8.23 1.14
CA GLY A 156 15.81 7.62 2.45
C GLY A 156 14.82 8.10 3.52
N ALA A 157 13.66 8.61 3.13
CA ALA A 157 12.67 9.20 4.04
C ALA A 157 11.94 8.19 4.91
N LEU A 158 11.85 6.93 4.49
CA LEU A 158 10.94 5.94 5.06
C LEU A 158 11.66 4.85 5.84
N ALA A 159 11.15 4.51 7.02
CA ALA A 159 11.50 3.30 7.75
C ALA A 159 10.80 2.05 7.18
N ALA A 160 9.57 2.20 6.68
CA ALA A 160 8.85 1.10 6.04
C ALA A 160 7.98 1.61 4.87
N LEU A 161 7.81 0.76 3.85
CA LEU A 161 6.94 0.96 2.71
C LEU A 161 6.08 -0.28 2.48
N LEU A 162 4.78 -0.07 2.33
CA LEU A 162 3.80 -1.11 2.00
C LEU A 162 3.42 -1.02 0.52
N ASP A 163 3.37 -2.16 -0.14
CA ASP A 163 2.82 -2.38 -1.48
C ASP A 163 1.82 -3.54 -1.38
N ILE A 164 0.56 -3.22 -1.12
CA ILE A 164 -0.48 -4.22 -0.91
C ILE A 164 -1.40 -4.25 -2.13
N PHE A 165 -1.25 -5.26 -2.99
CA PHE A 165 -2.01 -5.43 -4.25
C PHE A 165 -1.87 -4.24 -5.22
N ALA A 166 -0.81 -3.46 -5.10
CA ALA A 166 -0.57 -2.25 -5.86
C ALA A 166 0.50 -2.44 -6.96
N PRO A 167 0.62 -1.49 -7.91
CA PRO A 167 1.72 -1.44 -8.87
C PRO A 167 3.06 -1.14 -8.17
N ARG A 168 4.17 -1.66 -8.71
CA ARG A 168 5.52 -1.63 -8.10
C ARG A 168 6.53 -0.89 -8.94
N HIS A 169 7.35 -0.10 -8.25
CA HIS A 169 8.50 0.57 -8.86
C HIS A 169 9.77 0.35 -8.02
N PRO A 170 10.50 -0.78 -8.22
CA PRO A 170 11.61 -1.19 -7.35
C PRO A 170 12.67 -0.12 -7.12
N ALA A 171 13.13 0.56 -8.15
CA ALA A 171 14.15 1.62 -8.04
C ALA A 171 13.66 2.81 -7.19
N GLU A 172 12.40 3.19 -7.36
CA GLU A 172 11.80 4.29 -6.61
C GLU A 172 11.56 3.92 -5.14
N PHE A 173 11.10 2.70 -4.88
CA PHE A 173 10.94 2.19 -3.52
C PHE A 173 12.29 2.12 -2.79
N ALA A 174 13.36 1.71 -3.49
CA ALA A 174 14.72 1.74 -2.95
C ALA A 174 15.19 3.17 -2.66
N ARG A 175 14.84 4.14 -3.51
CA ARG A 175 15.22 5.54 -3.29
C ARG A 175 14.60 6.11 -2.02
N VAL A 176 13.32 5.88 -1.80
CA VAL A 176 12.57 6.51 -0.69
C VAL A 176 12.74 5.80 0.65
N LEU A 177 13.04 4.51 0.66
CA LEU A 177 13.36 3.78 1.88
C LEU A 177 14.74 4.16 2.39
N ALA A 178 14.90 4.30 3.70
CA ALA A 178 16.21 4.40 4.33
C ALA A 178 16.99 3.09 4.22
N PRO A 179 18.33 3.10 4.25
CA PRO A 179 19.13 1.87 4.36
C PRO A 179 18.64 1.00 5.53
N GLY A 180 18.46 -0.29 5.32
CA GLY A 180 17.87 -1.19 6.30
C GLY A 180 16.36 -1.06 6.47
N GLY A 181 15.68 -0.14 5.75
CA GLY A 181 14.23 0.03 5.78
C GLY A 181 13.48 -1.18 5.23
N LEU A 182 12.27 -1.41 5.75
CA LEU A 182 11.40 -2.53 5.40
C LEU A 182 10.54 -2.21 4.18
N LEU A 183 10.55 -3.09 3.19
CA LEU A 183 9.53 -3.15 2.15
C LEU A 183 8.65 -4.37 2.39
N LEU A 184 7.33 -4.18 2.46
CA LEU A 184 6.35 -5.26 2.49
C LEU A 184 5.57 -5.30 1.19
N VAL A 185 5.73 -6.35 0.41
CA VAL A 185 4.93 -6.61 -0.78
C VAL A 185 3.92 -7.71 -0.47
N VAL A 186 2.64 -7.44 -0.73
CA VAL A 186 1.58 -8.44 -0.57
C VAL A 186 0.97 -8.74 -1.94
N ILE A 187 0.90 -10.03 -2.25
CA ILE A 187 0.28 -10.53 -3.48
C ILE A 187 -0.71 -11.66 -3.17
N PRO A 188 -1.73 -11.90 -4.03
CA PRO A 188 -2.53 -13.10 -3.91
C PRO A 188 -1.68 -14.34 -4.13
N GLY A 189 -1.89 -15.35 -3.30
CA GLY A 189 -1.31 -16.69 -3.45
C GLY A 189 -2.07 -17.54 -4.48
N PRO A 190 -1.51 -18.70 -4.88
CA PRO A 190 -2.05 -19.49 -5.99
C PRO A 190 -3.49 -19.97 -5.77
N SER A 191 -3.86 -20.31 -4.54
CA SER A 191 -5.21 -20.78 -4.18
C SER A 191 -6.20 -19.67 -3.82
N HIS A 192 -5.79 -18.38 -3.91
CA HIS A 192 -6.66 -17.25 -3.56
C HIS A 192 -7.95 -17.26 -4.40
N LEU A 193 -9.10 -17.30 -3.72
CA LEU A 193 -10.44 -17.35 -4.32
C LEU A 193 -10.64 -18.54 -5.28
N ALA A 194 -10.03 -19.70 -5.02
CA ALA A 194 -10.06 -20.84 -5.94
C ALA A 194 -11.48 -21.29 -6.29
N GLU A 195 -12.36 -21.42 -5.30
CA GLU A 195 -13.75 -21.85 -5.51
C GLU A 195 -14.56 -20.76 -6.23
N LEU A 196 -14.31 -19.50 -5.91
CA LEU A 196 -14.98 -18.40 -6.60
C LEU A 196 -14.52 -18.29 -8.06
N ARG A 197 -13.25 -18.52 -8.34
CA ARG A 197 -12.70 -18.58 -9.72
C ARG A 197 -13.21 -19.78 -10.51
N ALA A 198 -13.51 -20.89 -9.83
CA ALA A 198 -14.15 -22.05 -10.48
C ALA A 198 -15.63 -21.78 -10.82
N ALA A 199 -16.32 -20.98 -10.01
CA ALA A 199 -17.71 -20.63 -10.22
C ALA A 199 -17.94 -19.45 -11.18
N LEU A 200 -16.95 -18.56 -11.33
CA LEU A 200 -17.05 -17.32 -12.11
C LEU A 200 -15.81 -17.14 -13.01
N PRO A 201 -15.96 -16.55 -14.22
CA PRO A 201 -14.84 -16.25 -15.12
C PRO A 201 -14.03 -15.05 -14.60
N LEU A 202 -13.30 -15.24 -13.49
CA LEU A 202 -12.44 -14.24 -12.90
C LEU A 202 -11.02 -14.34 -13.46
N LEU A 203 -10.24 -13.26 -13.33
CA LEU A 203 -8.84 -13.22 -13.72
C LEU A 203 -8.03 -14.30 -12.97
N GLY A 204 -7.19 -15.02 -13.71
CA GLY A 204 -6.29 -16.02 -13.17
C GLY A 204 -5.18 -15.41 -12.30
N ILE A 205 -4.61 -16.24 -11.43
CA ILE A 205 -3.42 -15.89 -10.66
C ILE A 205 -2.23 -16.58 -11.31
N GLU A 206 -1.18 -15.79 -11.59
CA GLU A 206 0.06 -16.30 -12.16
C GLU A 206 0.82 -17.14 -11.12
N ALA A 207 1.21 -18.36 -11.47
CA ALA A 207 1.87 -19.32 -10.58
C ALA A 207 3.18 -18.75 -10.00
N ASP A 208 4.01 -18.11 -10.85
CA ASP A 208 5.37 -17.66 -10.48
C ASP A 208 5.44 -16.21 -10.01
N LYS A 209 4.31 -15.62 -9.63
CA LYS A 209 4.24 -14.20 -9.28
C LYS A 209 5.19 -13.83 -8.14
N ALA A 210 5.34 -14.69 -7.12
CA ALA A 210 6.24 -14.44 -6.00
C ALA A 210 7.71 -14.41 -6.44
N ALA A 211 8.16 -15.36 -7.26
CA ALA A 211 9.52 -15.41 -7.78
C ALA A 211 9.84 -14.16 -8.62
N ARG A 212 8.93 -13.76 -9.51
CA ARG A 212 9.10 -12.53 -10.31
C ARG A 212 9.17 -11.26 -9.47
N VAL A 213 8.40 -11.20 -8.38
CA VAL A 213 8.51 -10.08 -7.44
C VAL A 213 9.88 -10.07 -6.78
N GLN A 214 10.37 -11.21 -6.29
CA GLN A 214 11.70 -11.32 -5.69
C GLN A 214 12.80 -10.91 -6.65
N GLU A 215 12.75 -11.39 -7.89
CA GLU A 215 13.71 -11.04 -8.95
C GLU A 215 13.70 -9.52 -9.24
N ALA A 216 12.52 -8.91 -9.36
CA ALA A 216 12.39 -7.49 -9.64
C ALA A 216 13.00 -6.60 -8.55
N PHE A 217 13.02 -7.06 -7.30
CA PHE A 217 13.58 -6.32 -6.17
C PHE A 217 15.04 -6.70 -5.84
N ALA A 218 15.58 -7.79 -6.39
CA ALA A 218 16.88 -8.35 -6.02
C ALA A 218 18.07 -7.38 -6.14
N ALA A 219 18.01 -6.42 -7.07
CA ALA A 219 19.09 -5.45 -7.28
C ALA A 219 19.31 -4.53 -6.06
N ALA A 220 18.24 -4.10 -5.38
CA ALA A 220 18.30 -3.09 -4.33
C ALA A 220 17.84 -3.59 -2.95
N PHE A 221 17.35 -4.81 -2.87
CA PHE A 221 16.77 -5.38 -1.65
C PHE A 221 17.27 -6.78 -1.38
N ASP A 222 17.37 -7.12 -0.10
CA ASP A 222 17.58 -8.49 0.36
C ASP A 222 16.23 -9.06 0.82
N PRO A 223 15.86 -10.27 0.36
CA PRO A 223 14.62 -10.89 0.77
C PRO A 223 14.70 -11.36 2.23
N LEU A 224 13.65 -11.12 2.98
CA LEU A 224 13.43 -11.71 4.30
C LEU A 224 12.50 -12.94 4.16
N PRO A 225 12.37 -13.79 5.20
CA PRO A 225 11.48 -14.94 5.15
C PRO A 225 10.05 -14.58 4.77
N ALA A 226 9.59 -15.09 3.63
CA ALA A 226 8.24 -14.91 3.15
C ALA A 226 7.23 -15.61 4.06
N GLN A 227 6.03 -15.05 4.18
CA GLN A 227 4.93 -15.63 4.93
C GLN A 227 3.77 -15.99 4.00
N ALA A 228 3.27 -17.21 4.14
CA ALA A 228 1.99 -17.61 3.57
C ALA A 228 0.89 -17.35 4.60
N LEU A 229 -0.19 -16.75 4.17
CA LEU A 229 -1.40 -16.57 4.97
C LEU A 229 -2.56 -17.19 4.21
N ASP A 230 -2.95 -18.36 4.64
CA ASP A 230 -4.00 -19.15 3.98
C ASP A 230 -5.10 -19.46 5.01
N TYR A 231 -6.37 -19.17 4.66
CA TYR A 231 -7.54 -19.48 5.48
C TYR A 231 -8.80 -19.64 4.62
N ARG A 232 -9.85 -20.16 5.23
CA ARG A 232 -11.17 -20.29 4.59
C ARG A 232 -12.07 -19.13 5.02
N LEU A 233 -12.86 -18.61 4.09
CA LEU A 233 -13.80 -17.53 4.35
C LEU A 233 -15.16 -17.89 3.79
N ALA A 234 -16.15 -17.99 4.68
CA ALA A 234 -17.54 -18.14 4.31
C ALA A 234 -18.12 -16.75 3.97
N LEU A 235 -18.64 -16.62 2.78
CA LEU A 235 -19.18 -15.37 2.24
C LEU A 235 -20.67 -15.55 1.97
N ASP A 236 -21.48 -14.62 2.45
CA ASP A 236 -22.88 -14.48 2.03
C ASP A 236 -22.96 -13.80 0.64
N ARG A 237 -24.14 -13.70 0.08
CA ARG A 237 -24.38 -13.06 -1.22
C ARG A 237 -23.83 -11.63 -1.28
N ALA A 238 -24.03 -10.85 -0.23
CA ALA A 238 -23.58 -9.46 -0.20
C ALA A 238 -22.07 -9.35 -0.19
N ALA A 239 -21.39 -10.15 0.64
CA ALA A 239 -19.93 -10.20 0.70
C ALA A 239 -19.30 -10.72 -0.61
N LEU A 240 -19.94 -11.69 -1.29
CA LEU A 240 -19.52 -12.17 -2.62
C LEU A 240 -19.60 -11.06 -3.66
N THR A 241 -20.71 -10.33 -3.68
CA THR A 241 -20.90 -9.19 -4.60
C THR A 241 -19.86 -8.12 -4.36
N ASP A 242 -19.62 -7.72 -3.10
CA ASP A 242 -18.62 -6.72 -2.73
C ASP A 242 -17.20 -7.19 -3.10
N LEU A 243 -16.87 -8.46 -2.83
CA LEU A 243 -15.56 -9.04 -3.13
C LEU A 243 -15.27 -9.01 -4.63
N VAL A 244 -16.22 -9.44 -5.46
CA VAL A 244 -16.04 -9.40 -6.93
C VAL A 244 -15.93 -7.95 -7.42
N ALA A 245 -16.83 -7.07 -6.95
CA ALA A 245 -16.90 -5.68 -7.39
C ALA A 245 -15.65 -4.86 -7.02
N MET A 246 -14.94 -5.21 -5.93
CA MET A 246 -13.72 -4.50 -5.53
C MET A 246 -12.47 -4.92 -6.30
N THR A 247 -12.52 -5.99 -7.11
CA THR A 247 -11.38 -6.51 -7.85
C THR A 247 -11.33 -6.00 -9.29
N PRO A 248 -10.17 -6.02 -9.95
CA PRO A 248 -10.06 -5.73 -11.39
C PRO A 248 -10.96 -6.63 -12.25
N SER A 249 -11.29 -7.84 -11.79
CA SER A 249 -12.18 -8.78 -12.47
C SER A 249 -13.58 -8.20 -12.71
N ALA A 250 -14.04 -7.26 -11.88
CA ALA A 250 -15.34 -6.60 -12.07
C ALA A 250 -15.47 -5.91 -13.43
N ARG A 251 -14.35 -5.40 -13.98
CA ARG A 251 -14.31 -4.72 -15.30
C ARG A 251 -14.43 -5.69 -16.47
N HIS A 252 -14.25 -6.99 -16.23
CA HIS A 252 -14.24 -8.06 -17.23
C HIS A 252 -15.37 -9.08 -17.00
N LEU A 253 -16.26 -8.83 -16.03
CA LEU A 253 -17.36 -9.74 -15.73
C LEU A 253 -18.37 -9.69 -16.87
N THR A 254 -18.60 -10.84 -17.54
CA THR A 254 -19.60 -10.97 -18.59
C THR A 254 -21.01 -11.00 -18.03
N ALA A 255 -22.04 -10.90 -18.88
CA ALA A 255 -23.45 -11.03 -18.49
C ALA A 255 -23.72 -12.40 -17.83
N GLU A 256 -23.13 -13.48 -18.36
CA GLU A 256 -23.21 -14.82 -17.80
C GLU A 256 -22.54 -14.89 -16.42
N GLY A 257 -21.37 -14.29 -16.25
CA GLY A 257 -20.67 -14.19 -14.98
C GLY A 257 -21.46 -13.40 -13.94
N ALA A 258 -22.10 -12.30 -14.35
CA ALA A 258 -22.97 -11.52 -13.46
C ALA A 258 -24.21 -12.33 -13.04
N SER A 259 -24.83 -13.08 -13.96
CA SER A 259 -25.95 -13.97 -13.66
C SER A 259 -25.54 -15.13 -12.73
N ALA A 260 -24.37 -15.73 -12.97
CA ALA A 260 -23.82 -16.77 -12.11
C ALA A 260 -23.53 -16.23 -10.69
N LEU A 261 -22.93 -15.03 -10.56
CA LEU A 261 -22.73 -14.38 -9.27
C LEU A 261 -24.06 -14.13 -8.54
N ALA A 262 -25.07 -13.63 -9.24
CA ALA A 262 -26.41 -13.37 -8.69
C ALA A 262 -27.13 -14.65 -8.22
N ALA A 263 -26.82 -15.81 -8.81
CA ALA A 263 -27.36 -17.10 -8.43
C ALA A 263 -26.73 -17.67 -7.15
N LEU A 264 -25.54 -17.22 -6.73
CA LEU A 264 -24.88 -17.66 -5.52
C LEU A 264 -25.55 -17.04 -4.28
N ASN A 265 -26.02 -17.89 -3.37
CA ASN A 265 -26.56 -17.47 -2.07
C ASN A 265 -25.46 -17.30 -1.01
N GLY A 266 -24.34 -17.97 -1.18
CA GLY A 266 -23.14 -17.94 -0.37
C GLY A 266 -22.10 -18.89 -0.96
N LEU A 267 -20.85 -18.70 -0.56
CA LEU A 267 -19.73 -19.56 -0.96
C LEU A 267 -18.66 -19.53 0.11
N GLU A 268 -18.12 -20.68 0.44
CA GLU A 268 -16.87 -20.74 1.18
C GLU A 268 -15.70 -20.83 0.19
N THR A 269 -14.72 -19.93 0.32
CA THR A 269 -13.58 -19.89 -0.59
C THR A 269 -12.25 -19.75 0.14
N ALA A 270 -11.19 -20.23 -0.50
CA ALA A 270 -9.84 -20.06 0.00
C ALA A 270 -9.41 -18.59 -0.12
N ILE A 271 -8.92 -18.03 0.96
CA ILE A 271 -8.16 -16.79 0.98
C ILE A 271 -6.70 -17.18 1.13
N SER A 272 -5.88 -16.74 0.17
CA SER A 272 -4.46 -17.08 0.12
C SER A 272 -3.66 -15.86 -0.24
N PHE A 273 -2.71 -15.47 0.61
CA PHE A 273 -1.80 -14.36 0.37
C PHE A 273 -0.36 -14.80 0.54
N ARG A 274 0.55 -14.12 -0.15
CA ARG A 274 1.98 -14.18 0.07
C ARG A 274 2.45 -12.80 0.50
N ILE A 275 2.99 -12.72 1.70
CA ILE A 275 3.60 -11.52 2.25
C ILE A 275 5.10 -11.69 2.05
N LEU A 276 5.67 -10.82 1.24
CA LEU A 276 7.07 -10.84 0.82
C LEU A 276 7.78 -9.64 1.46
N PRO A 277 8.40 -9.81 2.63
CA PRO A 277 9.19 -8.75 3.24
C PRO A 277 10.59 -8.71 2.64
N PHE A 278 11.12 -7.49 2.52
CA PHE A 278 12.46 -7.22 2.06
C PHE A 278 13.10 -6.15 2.95
N THR A 279 14.42 -6.17 3.09
CA THR A 279 15.17 -5.05 3.64
C THR A 279 15.93 -4.32 2.54
N ARG A 280 15.90 -2.98 2.56
CA ARG A 280 16.73 -2.20 1.63
C ARG A 280 18.19 -2.46 1.93
N LYS A 281 18.97 -2.82 0.90
CA LYS A 281 20.41 -3.02 1.01
C LYS A 281 21.10 -1.77 1.58
N LEU A 282 22.08 -1.99 2.43
CA LEU A 282 22.99 -0.92 2.84
C LEU A 282 23.82 -0.47 1.63
N PRO A 283 24.16 0.81 1.52
CA PRO A 283 25.15 1.23 0.53
C PRO A 283 26.42 0.40 0.79
N TYR A 284 27.00 -0.11 -0.31
CA TYR A 284 28.25 -0.84 -0.23
C TYR A 284 29.32 0.11 0.31
N ASP A 285 29.81 -0.09 1.52
CA ASP A 285 31.00 0.59 2.00
C ASP A 285 32.19 0.08 1.16
N SER A 286 32.59 0.87 0.17
CA SER A 286 33.78 0.63 -0.64
C SER A 286 35.10 0.84 0.16
N CYS A 287 35.08 0.61 1.45
CA CYS A 287 36.22 0.61 2.34
C CYS A 287 36.65 -0.80 2.75
N GLU A 288 36.73 -1.74 1.82
CA GLU A 288 37.78 -2.76 1.96
C GLU A 288 39.10 -2.13 1.47
N VAL A 289 39.81 -1.53 2.40
CA VAL A 289 41.22 -1.21 2.24
C VAL A 289 41.90 -2.53 1.89
N ALA A 290 42.39 -2.63 0.65
CA ALA A 290 43.27 -3.74 0.26
C ALA A 290 44.40 -3.84 1.30
N PRO A 291 44.75 -5.03 1.81
CA PRO A 291 45.89 -5.17 2.70
C PRO A 291 47.14 -4.65 1.99
N PRO A 292 47.99 -3.94 2.69
CA PRO A 292 49.23 -3.45 2.10
C PRO A 292 50.10 -4.61 1.60
N PRO A 293 50.87 -4.41 0.53
CA PRO A 293 51.69 -5.43 -0.13
C PRO A 293 52.74 -6.06 0.79
#